data_a27332ec4ab635a7e50fe7f35b62d5c4
#
_entry.id   a27332ec4ab635a7e50fe7f35b62d5c4
#
_cell.length_a   1.000
_cell.length_b   1.000
_cell.length_c   1.000
_cell.angle_alpha   90.00
_cell.angle_beta   90.00
_cell.angle_gamma   90.00
#
_symmetry.space_group_name_H-M   'P 1'
#
loop_
_entity.id
_entity.type
_entity.pdbx_description
1 polymer ?
#
loop_
_entity_poly.entity_id
_entity_poly.type
_entity_poly.pdbx_seq_one_letter_code
_entity_poly.pdbx_strand_id
1 'polypeptide(L)'
;MEELTKDKLLGIRDVIKTEDARINYLRGLIRIAECDADKSASEEGFIYKIADILGSPYSEISKAESRLEDEAYEKIHFETKQEKILFLMQALYMCWLDNDYSEAERDEIVTIGTELGIEASELGIIETWIKQGIEWMRTGATLLNLE
;
A
#
# COMPACT_ATOMS: atom_id res chain seq x y z
N MET A 1 11.96 21.09 17.05
CA MET A 1 10.99 20.16 16.44
C MET A 1 11.32 20.00 14.96
N GLU A 2 11.49 18.78 14.53
CA GLU A 2 11.74 18.54 13.12
C GLU A 2 10.50 18.88 12.28
N GLU A 3 10.72 19.47 11.14
CA GLU A 3 9.64 19.74 10.20
C GLU A 3 9.11 18.43 9.64
N LEU A 4 7.80 18.24 9.69
CA LEU A 4 7.15 17.07 9.13
C LEU A 4 7.08 17.21 7.62
N THR A 5 7.91 16.45 6.91
CA THR A 5 7.84 16.37 5.46
C THR A 5 6.85 15.29 5.07
N LYS A 6 6.39 15.32 3.83
CA LYS A 6 5.48 14.33 3.29
C LYS A 6 6.06 12.91 3.41
N ASP A 7 7.35 12.76 3.15
CA ASP A 7 8.04 11.48 3.24
C ASP A 7 8.10 10.97 4.68
N LYS A 8 8.40 11.85 5.62
CA LYS A 8 8.44 11.49 7.05
C LYS A 8 7.06 11.17 7.59
N LEU A 9 6.04 11.91 7.14
CA LEU A 9 4.68 11.67 7.57
C LEU A 9 4.21 10.27 7.18
N LEU A 10 4.57 9.81 5.98
CA LEU A 10 4.23 8.48 5.50
C LEU A 10 5.21 7.40 5.95
N GLY A 11 6.41 7.77 6.40
CA GLY A 11 7.39 6.84 6.94
C GLY A 11 8.05 5.88 5.96
N ILE A 12 7.77 6.01 4.66
CA ILE A 12 8.22 5.03 3.67
C ILE A 12 9.74 4.85 3.67
N ARG A 13 10.49 5.95 3.57
CA ARG A 13 11.96 5.87 3.53
C ARG A 13 12.60 5.50 4.86
N ASP A 14 11.92 5.83 5.96
CA ASP A 14 12.41 5.55 7.30
C ASP A 14 12.16 4.11 7.72
N VAL A 15 11.15 3.47 7.14
CA VAL A 15 10.71 2.12 7.52
C VAL A 15 11.15 1.07 6.50
N ILE A 16 10.99 1.33 5.20
CA ILE A 16 11.30 0.37 4.13
C ILE A 16 12.73 0.62 3.64
N LYS A 17 13.71 0.00 4.30
CA LYS A 17 15.14 0.28 4.08
C LYS A 17 15.89 -0.78 3.28
N THR A 18 15.46 -2.03 3.33
CA THR A 18 16.17 -3.12 2.67
C THR A 18 15.58 -3.39 1.29
N GLU A 19 16.39 -3.95 0.40
CA GLU A 19 15.91 -4.35 -0.92
C GLU A 19 14.78 -5.37 -0.80
N ASP A 20 14.91 -6.33 0.09
CA ASP A 20 13.90 -7.35 0.29
C ASP A 20 12.57 -6.74 0.75
N ALA A 21 12.60 -5.79 1.68
CA ALA A 21 11.40 -5.09 2.14
C ALA A 21 10.76 -4.28 1.00
N ARG A 22 11.57 -3.59 0.19
CA ARG A 22 11.05 -2.82 -0.95
C ARG A 22 10.34 -3.72 -1.95
N ILE A 23 10.95 -4.85 -2.27
CA ILE A 23 10.37 -5.79 -3.24
C ILE A 23 9.09 -6.42 -2.69
N ASN A 24 9.07 -6.83 -1.42
CA ASN A 24 7.86 -7.36 -0.80
C ASN A 24 6.75 -6.32 -0.75
N TYR A 25 7.09 -5.06 -0.47
CA TYR A 25 6.14 -3.95 -0.47
C TYR A 25 5.46 -3.81 -1.83
N LEU A 26 6.25 -3.78 -2.90
CA LEU A 26 5.72 -3.67 -4.26
C LEU A 26 4.94 -4.92 -4.67
N ARG A 27 5.43 -6.11 -4.33
CA ARG A 27 4.71 -7.37 -4.58
C ARG A 27 3.31 -7.34 -3.98
N GLY A 28 3.21 -6.89 -2.73
CA GLY A 28 1.93 -6.80 -2.05
C GLY A 28 0.97 -5.84 -2.74
N LEU A 29 1.45 -4.66 -3.12
CA LEU A 29 0.63 -3.67 -3.82
C LEU A 29 0.18 -4.18 -5.19
N ILE A 30 1.07 -4.80 -5.95
CA ILE A 30 0.76 -5.39 -7.25
C ILE A 30 -0.28 -6.51 -7.10
N ARG A 31 -0.08 -7.38 -6.12
CA ARG A 31 -1.00 -8.48 -5.84
C ARG A 31 -2.41 -7.97 -5.55
N ILE A 32 -2.55 -6.92 -4.76
CA ILE A 32 -3.83 -6.32 -4.44
C ILE A 32 -4.45 -5.67 -5.67
N ALA A 33 -3.67 -4.93 -6.44
CA ALA A 33 -4.16 -4.27 -7.66
C ALA A 33 -4.64 -5.26 -8.71
N GLU A 34 -4.02 -6.44 -8.78
CA GLU A 34 -4.35 -7.47 -9.76
C GLU A 34 -5.44 -8.43 -9.32
N CYS A 35 -5.87 -8.41 -8.05
CA CYS A 35 -6.92 -9.32 -7.56
C CYS A 35 -8.29 -8.99 -8.13
N ASP A 36 -8.47 -7.78 -8.62
CA ASP A 36 -9.68 -7.33 -9.29
C ASP A 36 -9.39 -7.26 -10.79
N ALA A 37 -10.30 -7.79 -11.63
CA ALA A 37 -10.14 -7.80 -13.08
C ALA A 37 -10.00 -6.38 -13.66
N ASP A 38 -10.54 -5.38 -12.98
CA ASP A 38 -10.50 -3.98 -13.41
C ASP A 38 -9.39 -3.20 -12.69
N LYS A 39 -8.14 -3.53 -12.99
CA LYS A 39 -6.99 -2.78 -12.46
C LYS A 39 -7.08 -1.32 -12.91
N SER A 40 -7.23 -0.41 -11.96
CA SER A 40 -7.40 1.00 -12.28
C SER A 40 -6.09 1.67 -12.67
N ALA A 41 -6.18 2.71 -13.51
CA ALA A 41 -5.02 3.54 -13.88
C ALA A 41 -4.46 4.26 -12.65
N SER A 42 -5.32 4.64 -11.70
CA SER A 42 -4.90 5.29 -10.45
C SER A 42 -4.07 4.36 -9.57
N GLU A 43 -4.47 3.09 -9.47
CA GLU A 43 -3.73 2.10 -8.70
C GLU A 43 -2.37 1.82 -9.33
N GLU A 44 -2.33 1.66 -10.65
CA GLU A 44 -1.07 1.45 -11.36
C GLU A 44 -0.14 2.64 -11.21
N GLY A 45 -0.67 3.86 -11.36
CA GLY A 45 0.11 5.09 -11.16
C GLY A 45 0.64 5.21 -9.75
N PHE A 46 -0.15 4.80 -8.75
CA PHE A 46 0.29 4.79 -7.36
C PHE A 46 1.49 3.85 -7.15
N ILE A 47 1.44 2.65 -7.72
CA ILE A 47 2.54 1.68 -7.61
C ILE A 47 3.83 2.25 -8.21
N TYR A 48 3.73 2.87 -9.39
CA TYR A 48 4.90 3.50 -10.01
C TYR A 48 5.46 4.64 -9.16
N LYS A 49 4.59 5.41 -8.54
CA LYS A 49 5.01 6.51 -7.66
C LYS A 49 5.74 6.01 -6.43
N ILE A 50 5.24 4.94 -5.82
CA ILE A 50 5.90 4.32 -4.65
C ILE A 50 7.25 3.74 -5.06
N ALA A 51 7.33 3.06 -6.20
CA ALA A 51 8.60 2.52 -6.70
C ALA A 51 9.62 3.63 -6.92
N ASP A 52 9.19 4.77 -7.44
CA ASP A 52 10.06 5.94 -7.64
C ASP A 52 10.60 6.48 -6.31
N ILE A 53 9.73 6.57 -5.29
CA ILE A 53 10.14 7.00 -3.95
C ILE A 53 11.16 6.03 -3.36
N LEU A 54 11.00 4.73 -3.62
CA LEU A 54 11.89 3.69 -3.09
C LEU A 54 13.20 3.56 -3.84
N GLY A 55 13.33 4.14 -5.04
CA GLY A 55 14.59 4.10 -5.77
C GLY A 55 14.44 4.03 -7.28
N SER A 56 14.70 2.86 -7.89
CA SER A 56 14.66 2.67 -9.34
C SER A 56 13.32 2.04 -9.75
N PRO A 57 12.40 2.82 -10.31
CA PRO A 57 11.02 2.34 -10.54
C PRO A 57 10.95 1.09 -11.40
N TYR A 58 11.66 1.06 -12.51
CA TYR A 58 11.60 -0.09 -13.41
C TYR A 58 12.23 -1.35 -12.81
N SER A 59 13.38 -1.19 -12.20
CA SER A 59 14.12 -2.30 -11.59
C SER A 59 13.31 -2.95 -10.46
N GLU A 60 12.78 -2.13 -9.56
CA GLU A 60 12.04 -2.63 -8.40
C GLU A 60 10.72 -3.28 -8.80
N ILE A 61 9.98 -2.68 -9.73
CA ILE A 61 8.71 -3.25 -10.22
C ILE A 61 8.96 -4.56 -10.95
N SER A 62 9.97 -4.62 -11.81
CA SER A 62 10.33 -5.82 -12.54
C SER A 62 10.70 -6.98 -11.61
N LYS A 63 11.49 -6.70 -10.58
CA LYS A 63 11.85 -7.69 -9.57
C LYS A 63 10.63 -8.17 -8.80
N ALA A 64 9.73 -7.26 -8.42
CA ALA A 64 8.52 -7.59 -7.68
C ALA A 64 7.60 -8.50 -8.52
N GLU A 65 7.40 -8.17 -9.79
CA GLU A 65 6.59 -8.99 -10.69
C GLU A 65 7.19 -10.38 -10.90
N SER A 66 8.50 -10.45 -11.07
CA SER A 66 9.22 -11.72 -11.24
C SER A 66 9.05 -12.61 -10.01
N ARG A 67 9.15 -12.03 -8.81
CA ARG A 67 9.01 -12.80 -7.56
C ARG A 67 7.57 -13.22 -7.29
N LEU A 68 6.58 -12.50 -7.80
CA LEU A 68 5.18 -12.91 -7.70
C LEU A 68 4.91 -14.18 -8.48
N GLU A 69 5.60 -14.37 -9.60
CA GLU A 69 5.48 -15.57 -10.42
C GLU A 69 6.23 -16.77 -9.84
N ASP A 70 7.11 -16.53 -8.88
CA ASP A 70 7.91 -17.57 -8.25
C ASP A 70 7.16 -18.15 -7.06
N GLU A 71 6.84 -19.44 -7.11
CA GLU A 71 6.11 -20.15 -6.06
C GLU A 71 6.79 -20.05 -4.69
N ALA A 72 8.11 -19.88 -4.65
CA ALA A 72 8.85 -19.73 -3.40
C ALA A 72 8.54 -18.40 -2.68
N TYR A 73 7.95 -17.45 -3.38
CA TYR A 73 7.63 -16.12 -2.85
C TYR A 73 6.13 -15.85 -2.78
N GLU A 74 5.30 -16.89 -2.60
CA GLU A 74 3.85 -16.74 -2.52
C GLU A 74 3.40 -15.79 -1.42
N LYS A 75 4.05 -15.84 -0.26
CA LYS A 75 3.67 -15.02 0.88
C LYS A 75 4.46 -13.74 0.93
N ILE A 76 3.77 -12.65 1.22
CA ILE A 76 4.41 -11.37 1.48
C ILE A 76 5.08 -11.45 2.86
N HIS A 77 6.32 -11.00 2.95
CA HIS A 77 7.09 -11.08 4.19
C HIS A 77 7.73 -9.73 4.53
N PHE A 78 7.63 -9.37 5.80
CA PHE A 78 8.34 -8.23 6.38
C PHE A 78 8.95 -8.66 7.71
N GLU A 79 10.08 -8.09 8.05
CA GLU A 79 10.79 -8.42 9.29
C GLU A 79 10.24 -7.69 10.52
N THR A 80 9.74 -6.47 10.35
CA THR A 80 9.28 -5.66 11.47
C THR A 80 7.79 -5.39 11.39
N LYS A 81 7.20 -5.16 12.56
CA LYS A 81 5.79 -4.78 12.64
C LYS A 81 5.54 -3.44 11.96
N GLN A 82 6.50 -2.52 12.07
CA GLN A 82 6.40 -1.20 11.43
C GLN A 82 6.27 -1.33 9.92
N GLU A 83 7.06 -2.22 9.30
CA GLU A 83 6.97 -2.48 7.86
C GLU A 83 5.60 -3.02 7.48
N LYS A 84 5.09 -3.96 8.27
CA LYS A 84 3.76 -4.58 8.03
C LYS A 84 2.64 -3.55 8.10
N ILE A 85 2.64 -2.73 9.15
CA ILE A 85 1.61 -1.72 9.35
C ILE A 85 1.66 -0.66 8.25
N LEU A 86 2.85 -0.18 7.92
CA LEU A 86 3.01 0.81 6.84
C LEU A 86 2.51 0.26 5.51
N PHE A 87 2.86 -0.99 5.20
CA PHE A 87 2.38 -1.64 3.99
C PHE A 87 0.86 -1.65 3.93
N LEU A 88 0.19 -2.07 5.02
CA LEU A 88 -1.27 -2.13 5.07
C LEU A 88 -1.91 -0.75 4.94
N MET A 89 -1.31 0.26 5.56
CA MET A 89 -1.78 1.64 5.42
C MET A 89 -1.75 2.09 3.96
N GLN A 90 -0.65 1.83 3.28
CA GLN A 90 -0.48 2.24 1.88
C GLN A 90 -1.38 1.43 0.94
N ALA A 91 -1.52 0.14 1.21
CA ALA A 91 -2.39 -0.72 0.41
C ALA A 91 -3.85 -0.26 0.49
N LEU A 92 -4.31 0.06 1.68
CA LEU A 92 -5.67 0.56 1.88
C LEU A 92 -5.87 1.93 1.21
N TYR A 93 -4.87 2.81 1.33
CA TYR A 93 -4.92 4.11 0.67
C TYR A 93 -5.04 3.95 -0.85
N MET A 94 -4.22 3.05 -1.42
CA MET A 94 -4.27 2.76 -2.86
C MET A 94 -5.67 2.30 -3.30
N CYS A 95 -6.27 1.40 -2.54
CA CYS A 95 -7.60 0.88 -2.86
C CYS A 95 -8.70 1.96 -2.81
N TRP A 96 -8.52 2.99 -1.98
CA TRP A 96 -9.50 4.07 -1.84
C TRP A 96 -9.34 5.20 -2.85
N LEU A 97 -8.27 5.19 -3.67
CA LEU A 97 -7.99 6.29 -4.62
C LEU A 97 -9.15 6.54 -5.60
N ASP A 98 -9.83 5.50 -6.04
CA ASP A 98 -10.89 5.59 -7.04
C ASP A 98 -12.31 5.55 -6.44
N ASN A 99 -12.46 5.61 -5.14
CA ASN A 99 -13.73 5.37 -4.46
C ASN A 99 -14.27 3.95 -4.67
N ASP A 100 -13.43 3.04 -5.15
CA ASP A 100 -13.86 1.70 -5.54
C ASP A 100 -13.08 0.64 -4.78
N TYR A 101 -13.19 0.69 -3.46
CA TYR A 101 -12.61 -0.33 -2.60
C TYR A 101 -13.50 -1.57 -2.70
N SER A 102 -13.15 -2.46 -3.64
CA SER A 102 -13.94 -3.64 -3.92
C SER A 102 -13.86 -4.69 -2.81
N GLU A 103 -14.85 -5.58 -2.79
CA GLU A 103 -14.83 -6.71 -1.87
C GLU A 103 -13.65 -7.65 -2.14
N ALA A 104 -13.29 -7.82 -3.43
CA ALA A 104 -12.13 -8.61 -3.82
C ALA A 104 -10.83 -8.02 -3.26
N GLU A 105 -10.66 -6.71 -3.34
CA GLU A 105 -9.50 -6.03 -2.78
C GLU A 105 -9.46 -6.15 -1.26
N ARG A 106 -10.61 -6.00 -0.60
CA ARG A 106 -10.69 -6.14 0.85
C ARG A 106 -10.33 -7.55 1.30
N ASP A 107 -10.84 -8.57 0.61
CA ASP A 107 -10.53 -9.96 0.91
C ASP A 107 -9.04 -10.24 0.76
N GLU A 108 -8.41 -9.69 -0.28
CA GLU A 108 -6.97 -9.83 -0.49
C GLU A 108 -6.15 -9.17 0.61
N ILE A 109 -6.56 -7.97 1.04
CA ILE A 109 -5.88 -7.26 2.13
C ILE A 109 -6.02 -8.03 3.44
N VAL A 110 -7.19 -8.59 3.73
CA VAL A 110 -7.42 -9.43 4.92
C VAL A 110 -6.52 -10.67 4.87
N THR A 111 -6.42 -11.30 3.70
CA THR A 111 -5.57 -12.48 3.51
C THR A 111 -4.10 -12.13 3.76
N ILE A 112 -3.61 -11.05 3.18
CA ILE A 112 -2.23 -10.61 3.39
C ILE A 112 -2.00 -10.24 4.85
N GLY A 113 -2.94 -9.52 5.47
CA GLY A 113 -2.86 -9.18 6.89
C GLY A 113 -2.71 -10.42 7.77
N THR A 114 -3.46 -11.46 7.47
CA THR A 114 -3.37 -12.74 8.18
C THR A 114 -2.00 -13.40 7.97
N GLU A 115 -1.51 -13.40 6.73
CA GLU A 115 -0.17 -13.92 6.40
C GLU A 115 0.92 -13.16 7.18
N LEU A 116 0.74 -11.86 7.39
CA LEU A 116 1.68 -11.02 8.13
C LEU A 116 1.53 -11.14 9.65
N GLY A 117 0.51 -11.84 10.13
CA GLY A 117 0.26 -11.98 11.56
C GLY A 117 -0.38 -10.75 12.20
N ILE A 118 -1.04 -9.92 11.41
CA ILE A 118 -1.76 -8.74 11.89
C ILE A 118 -3.19 -9.18 12.26
N GLU A 119 -3.60 -8.88 13.49
CA GLU A 119 -4.93 -9.25 13.95
C GLU A 119 -6.02 -8.44 13.24
N ALA A 120 -7.21 -9.05 13.11
CA ALA A 120 -8.35 -8.40 12.46
C ALA A 120 -8.72 -7.08 13.14
N SER A 121 -8.58 -7.00 14.46
CA SER A 121 -8.86 -5.78 15.21
C SER A 121 -7.90 -4.65 14.84
N GLU A 122 -6.62 -4.96 14.67
CA GLU A 122 -5.61 -3.98 14.24
C GLU A 122 -5.88 -3.53 12.81
N LEU A 123 -6.20 -4.46 11.94
CA LEU A 123 -6.54 -4.12 10.55
C LEU A 123 -7.76 -3.19 10.49
N GLY A 124 -8.77 -3.44 11.31
CA GLY A 124 -9.95 -2.59 11.40
C GLY A 124 -9.63 -1.16 11.84
N ILE A 125 -8.68 -1.00 12.76
CA ILE A 125 -8.20 0.31 13.18
C ILE A 125 -7.53 1.04 12.01
N ILE A 126 -6.70 0.35 11.26
CA ILE A 126 -6.00 0.92 10.11
C ILE A 126 -7.01 1.33 9.03
N GLU A 127 -7.97 0.47 8.72
CA GLU A 127 -9.03 0.76 7.75
C GLU A 127 -9.80 2.02 8.13
N THR A 128 -10.21 2.13 9.40
CA THR A 128 -10.96 3.27 9.90
C THR A 128 -10.15 4.56 9.78
N TRP A 129 -8.88 4.49 10.15
CA TRP A 129 -7.99 5.65 10.10
C TRP A 129 -7.80 6.15 8.67
N ILE A 130 -7.55 5.26 7.73
CA ILE A 130 -7.40 5.61 6.31
C ILE A 130 -8.70 6.21 5.76
N LYS A 131 -9.84 5.59 6.05
CA LYS A 131 -11.13 6.07 5.61
C LYS A 131 -11.41 7.49 6.11
N GLN A 132 -11.13 7.75 7.38
CA GLN A 132 -11.29 9.08 7.97
C GLN A 132 -10.38 10.11 7.30
N GLY A 133 -9.15 9.74 7.01
CA GLY A 133 -8.20 10.61 6.32
C GLY A 133 -8.66 10.98 4.92
N ILE A 134 -9.19 10.02 4.17
CA ILE A 134 -9.72 10.26 2.83
C ILE A 134 -10.96 11.16 2.89
N GLU A 135 -11.86 10.93 3.82
CA GLU A 135 -13.05 11.76 4.00
C GLU A 135 -12.66 13.20 4.36
N TRP A 136 -11.65 13.35 5.20
CA TRP A 136 -11.12 14.66 5.57
C TRP A 136 -10.59 15.41 4.34
N MET A 137 -9.81 14.72 3.49
CA MET A 137 -9.29 15.32 2.26
C MET A 137 -10.40 15.70 1.29
N ARG A 138 -11.42 14.86 1.15
CA ARG A 138 -12.56 15.14 0.26
C ARG A 138 -13.36 16.34 0.74
N THR A 139 -13.58 16.44 2.04
CA THR A 139 -14.25 17.59 2.62
C THR A 139 -13.47 18.86 2.33
N GLY A 140 -12.15 18.82 2.48
CA GLY A 140 -11.29 19.95 2.15
C GLY A 140 -11.41 20.36 0.67
N ALA A 141 -11.41 19.37 -0.23
CA ALA A 141 -11.56 19.64 -1.66
C ALA A 141 -12.92 20.28 -1.99
N THR A 142 -13.98 19.77 -1.36
CA THR A 142 -15.33 20.34 -1.52
C THR A 142 -15.37 21.80 -1.05
N LEU A 143 -14.78 22.09 0.12
CA LEU A 143 -14.74 23.45 0.66
C LEU A 143 -13.98 24.40 -0.27
N LEU A 144 -12.99 23.90 -0.99
CA LEU A 144 -12.19 24.69 -1.92
C LEU A 144 -12.73 24.69 -3.35
N ASN A 145 -13.81 23.97 -3.61
CA ASN A 145 -14.39 23.79 -4.96
C ASN A 145 -13.40 23.17 -5.94
N LEU A 146 -12.63 22.17 -5.50
CA LEU A 146 -11.63 21.50 -6.32
C LEU A 146 -12.12 20.18 -6.92
N GLU A 147 -13.40 19.90 -6.85
CA GLU A 147 -14.00 18.68 -7.41
C GLU A 147 -14.17 18.75 -8.92
#